data_7e2e7baa46774ef147315e724b8a742f
#
_entry.id   7e2e7baa46774ef147315e724b8a742f
#
_cell.length_a   1.000
_cell.length_b   1.000
_cell.length_c   1.000
_cell.angle_alpha   90.00
_cell.angle_beta   90.00
_cell.angle_gamma   90.00
#
_symmetry.space_group_name_H-M   'P 1'
#
loop_
_entity.id
_entity.type
_entity.pdbx_description
1 polymer ?
#
loop_
_entity_poly.entity_id
_entity_poly.type
_entity_poly.pdbx_seq_one_letter_code
_entity_poly.pdbx_strand_id
1 'polypeptide(L)'
;MKLLIALILSTSSLFVSFAWSQGLAQKELEASKLLAALRASTDDNQTLQIHLAFKKAMSELVRSKDFFDSPLQALRIADLKSADQTVRLLTWNVEFSDLSYTYGGFILRREEGRERVSILELNDVLDPYSSKPENVIDYKNWYGAVYFKIIDFSFQGKTQYLLFGYDGGTTMSNFKILDVLSFSGQNAKFGSPVFKDPKAVKKRIVFEYANMASMSLEFEPKRARIVFDHLSPEAPALEGIASYYFPDMSYDAYVYDYDRELWNLEVDVVATNPEEVGERYYYALNKKTGKVEKNRMRANWMNPSDQQNPENGTHKATLPTNE
;
A
#
# COMPACT_ATOMS: atom_id res chain seq x y z
N MET A 1 27.28 -49.82 12.38
CA MET A 1 27.37 -49.26 11.03
C MET A 1 26.15 -48.42 10.61
N LYS A 2 24.91 -48.77 10.96
CA LYS A 2 23.69 -47.99 10.62
C LYS A 2 23.57 -46.66 11.37
N LEU A 3 24.09 -46.53 12.59
CA LEU A 3 24.04 -45.28 13.38
C LEU A 3 24.99 -44.18 12.87
N LEU A 4 26.16 -44.56 12.34
CA LEU A 4 27.15 -43.61 11.81
C LEU A 4 26.71 -42.98 10.49
N ILE A 5 25.95 -43.70 9.67
CA ILE A 5 25.41 -43.16 8.38
C ILE A 5 24.30 -42.13 8.62
N ALA A 6 23.45 -42.33 9.64
CA ALA A 6 22.42 -41.37 10.00
C ALA A 6 22.98 -40.03 10.52
N LEU A 7 24.09 -40.05 11.25
CA LEU A 7 24.76 -38.85 11.77
C LEU A 7 25.44 -38.04 10.66
N ILE A 8 26.01 -38.67 9.65
CA ILE A 8 26.66 -38.02 8.51
C ILE A 8 25.64 -37.35 7.58
N LEU A 9 24.45 -37.97 7.40
CA LEU A 9 23.37 -37.38 6.61
C LEU A 9 22.73 -36.17 7.29
N SER A 10 22.60 -36.14 8.61
CA SER A 10 22.05 -35.01 9.35
C SER A 10 22.98 -33.82 9.41
N THR A 11 24.30 -34.02 9.48
CA THR A 11 25.30 -32.95 9.48
C THR A 11 25.45 -32.31 8.10
N SER A 12 25.37 -33.10 7.01
CA SER A 12 25.48 -32.57 5.65
C SER A 12 24.30 -31.67 5.27
N SER A 13 23.06 -31.95 5.73
CA SER A 13 21.90 -31.11 5.49
C SER A 13 21.98 -29.75 6.22
N LEU A 14 22.53 -29.71 7.43
CA LEU A 14 22.75 -28.50 8.21
C LEU A 14 23.82 -27.58 7.57
N PHE A 15 24.92 -28.14 7.07
CA PHE A 15 25.96 -27.38 6.39
C PHE A 15 25.50 -26.78 5.06
N VAL A 16 24.68 -27.47 4.29
CA VAL A 16 24.11 -26.97 3.04
C VAL A 16 23.14 -25.81 3.30
N SER A 17 22.28 -25.94 4.29
CA SER A 17 21.34 -24.85 4.65
C SER A 17 22.04 -23.60 5.15
N PHE A 18 23.13 -23.74 5.91
CA PHE A 18 23.92 -22.62 6.42
C PHE A 18 24.69 -21.89 5.31
N ALA A 19 25.30 -22.62 4.38
CA ALA A 19 25.98 -22.02 3.23
C ALA A 19 25.04 -21.26 2.28
N TRP A 20 23.82 -21.72 2.11
CA TRP A 20 22.80 -21.06 1.28
C TRP A 20 22.24 -19.80 1.93
N SER A 21 22.01 -19.81 3.23
CA SER A 21 21.64 -18.62 4.00
C SER A 21 22.71 -17.52 3.92
N GLN A 22 23.99 -17.89 3.96
CA GLN A 22 25.10 -16.94 3.77
C GLN A 22 25.12 -16.33 2.36
N GLY A 23 24.84 -17.12 1.32
CA GLY A 23 24.77 -16.63 -0.06
C GLY A 23 23.65 -15.62 -0.30
N LEU A 24 22.47 -15.84 0.29
CA LEU A 24 21.35 -14.91 0.21
C LEU A 24 21.64 -13.60 0.95
N ALA A 25 22.15 -13.69 2.18
CA ALA A 25 22.51 -12.53 3.00
C ALA A 25 23.59 -11.67 2.34
N GLN A 26 24.58 -12.30 1.69
CA GLN A 26 25.64 -11.58 0.98
C GLN A 26 25.10 -10.80 -0.22
N LYS A 27 24.18 -11.39 -1.02
CA LYS A 27 23.54 -10.69 -2.15
C LYS A 27 22.65 -9.55 -1.67
N GLU A 28 21.91 -9.74 -0.58
CA GLU A 28 21.10 -8.70 0.03
C GLU A 28 21.96 -7.53 0.52
N LEU A 29 23.09 -7.81 1.15
CA LEU A 29 24.04 -6.79 1.60
C LEU A 29 24.62 -6.00 0.42
N GLU A 30 24.94 -6.66 -0.69
CA GLU A 30 25.39 -6.00 -1.92
C GLU A 30 24.31 -5.07 -2.49
N ALA A 31 23.09 -5.55 -2.63
CA ALA A 31 21.96 -4.73 -3.05
C ALA A 31 21.72 -3.55 -2.10
N SER A 32 21.82 -3.75 -0.78
CA SER A 32 21.67 -2.69 0.22
C SER A 32 22.74 -1.61 0.09
N LYS A 33 24.00 -1.95 -0.20
CA LYS A 33 25.05 -0.97 -0.46
C LYS A 33 24.78 -0.15 -1.72
N LEU A 34 24.31 -0.79 -2.79
CA LEU A 34 23.92 -0.09 -4.01
C LEU A 34 22.72 0.82 -3.79
N LEU A 35 21.72 0.41 -3.01
CA LEU A 35 20.59 1.26 -2.64
C LEU A 35 21.05 2.47 -1.81
N ALA A 36 21.98 2.29 -0.88
CA ALA A 36 22.54 3.40 -0.10
C ALA A 36 23.30 4.38 -0.99
N ALA A 37 24.10 3.89 -1.93
CA ALA A 37 24.80 4.71 -2.90
C ALA A 37 23.82 5.46 -3.84
N LEU A 38 22.75 4.79 -4.26
CA LEU A 38 21.69 5.37 -5.09
C LEU A 38 21.01 6.56 -4.39
N ARG A 39 20.67 6.40 -3.10
CA ARG A 39 20.05 7.46 -2.29
C ARG A 39 20.98 8.62 -1.93
N ALA A 40 22.29 8.40 -1.97
CA ALA A 40 23.32 9.42 -1.71
C ALA A 40 23.80 10.13 -2.97
N SER A 41 23.42 9.65 -4.16
CA SER A 41 23.83 10.24 -5.44
C SER A 41 23.11 11.57 -5.68
N THR A 42 23.85 12.54 -6.19
CA THR A 42 23.34 13.90 -6.55
C THR A 42 23.55 14.22 -8.02
N ASP A 43 24.20 13.35 -8.77
CA ASP A 43 24.39 13.46 -10.21
C ASP A 43 23.50 12.47 -10.95
N ASP A 44 22.63 12.94 -11.84
CA ASP A 44 21.61 12.13 -12.49
C ASP A 44 22.18 11.01 -13.36
N ASN A 45 23.33 11.25 -14.04
CA ASN A 45 23.97 10.20 -14.82
C ASN A 45 24.54 9.10 -13.91
N GLN A 46 25.17 9.48 -12.81
CA GLN A 46 25.65 8.55 -11.80
C GLN A 46 24.47 7.79 -11.16
N THR A 47 23.40 8.49 -10.80
CA THR A 47 22.15 7.92 -10.26
C THR A 47 21.61 6.83 -11.19
N LEU A 48 21.51 7.11 -12.49
CA LEU A 48 21.05 6.14 -13.47
C LEU A 48 21.95 4.89 -13.53
N GLN A 49 23.29 5.07 -13.55
CA GLN A 49 24.23 3.93 -13.57
C GLN A 49 24.12 3.07 -12.31
N ILE A 50 24.01 3.71 -11.13
CA ILE A 50 23.83 2.98 -9.87
C ILE A 50 22.48 2.25 -9.86
N HIS A 51 21.41 2.89 -10.39
CA HIS A 51 20.09 2.25 -10.50
C HIS A 51 20.13 0.99 -11.37
N LEU A 52 20.82 1.04 -12.51
CA LEU A 52 20.98 -0.14 -13.38
C LEU A 52 21.76 -1.26 -12.66
N ALA A 53 22.82 -0.91 -11.92
CA ALA A 53 23.56 -1.87 -11.10
C ALA A 53 22.70 -2.46 -9.99
N PHE A 54 21.89 -1.62 -9.32
CA PHE A 54 20.95 -2.04 -8.28
C PHE A 54 19.88 -2.99 -8.84
N LYS A 55 19.25 -2.66 -9.98
CA LYS A 55 18.29 -3.54 -10.66
C LYS A 55 18.90 -4.91 -10.98
N LYS A 56 20.15 -4.95 -11.45
CA LYS A 56 20.87 -6.19 -11.69
C LYS A 56 21.08 -7.00 -10.40
N ALA A 57 21.57 -6.37 -9.33
CA ALA A 57 21.76 -7.02 -8.04
C ALA A 57 20.43 -7.55 -7.48
N MET A 58 19.35 -6.79 -7.61
CA MET A 58 18.00 -7.23 -7.25
C MET A 58 17.53 -8.42 -8.06
N SER A 59 17.77 -8.42 -9.38
CA SER A 59 17.44 -9.57 -10.25
C SER A 59 18.16 -10.85 -9.83
N GLU A 60 19.42 -10.76 -9.40
CA GLU A 60 20.20 -11.88 -8.88
C GLU A 60 19.73 -12.34 -7.49
N LEU A 61 19.33 -11.39 -6.64
CA LEU A 61 18.81 -11.63 -5.30
C LEU A 61 17.46 -12.37 -5.36
N VAL A 62 16.49 -11.85 -6.14
CA VAL A 62 15.13 -12.43 -6.20
C VAL A 62 15.09 -13.81 -6.84
N ARG A 63 16.11 -14.17 -7.66
CA ARG A 63 16.26 -15.50 -8.25
C ARG A 63 16.97 -16.50 -7.33
N SER A 64 17.41 -16.06 -6.17
CA SER A 64 18.05 -16.95 -5.21
C SER A 64 17.02 -17.94 -4.65
N LYS A 65 17.48 -19.17 -4.39
CA LYS A 65 16.65 -20.19 -3.75
C LYS A 65 16.15 -19.65 -2.40
N ASP A 66 14.93 -19.95 -2.06
CA ASP A 66 14.26 -19.60 -0.80
C ASP A 66 14.03 -18.07 -0.59
N PHE A 67 14.39 -17.22 -1.56
CA PHE A 67 14.18 -15.77 -1.45
C PHE A 67 12.70 -15.41 -1.22
N PHE A 68 11.78 -16.11 -1.88
CA PHE A 68 10.35 -15.83 -1.75
C PHE A 68 9.86 -15.86 -0.29
N ASP A 69 10.41 -16.77 0.51
CA ASP A 69 10.00 -16.96 1.91
C ASP A 69 10.90 -16.22 2.90
N SER A 70 12.10 -15.81 2.47
CA SER A 70 13.07 -15.12 3.34
C SER A 70 12.72 -13.64 3.49
N PRO A 71 12.61 -13.12 4.73
CA PRO A 71 12.42 -11.68 4.94
C PRO A 71 13.69 -10.91 4.59
N LEU A 72 13.53 -9.68 4.08
CA LEU A 72 14.63 -8.76 3.90
C LEU A 72 15.12 -8.24 5.27
N GLN A 73 16.42 -8.30 5.51
CA GLN A 73 17.06 -7.87 6.76
C GLN A 73 17.75 -6.51 6.64
N ALA A 74 18.52 -6.34 5.58
CA ALA A 74 19.36 -5.17 5.35
C ALA A 74 18.78 -4.20 4.31
N LEU A 75 17.99 -4.70 3.35
CA LEU A 75 17.49 -3.91 2.24
C LEU A 75 16.18 -3.20 2.62
N ARG A 76 16.16 -1.87 2.49
CA ARG A 76 15.03 -1.01 2.87
C ARG A 76 14.27 -0.51 1.64
N ILE A 77 13.44 -1.39 1.07
CA ILE A 77 12.49 -1.10 -0.02
C ILE A 77 11.10 -1.56 0.41
N ALA A 78 10.08 -1.23 -0.37
CA ALA A 78 8.76 -1.80 -0.17
C ALA A 78 8.79 -3.29 -0.51
N ASP A 79 8.36 -4.13 0.43
CA ASP A 79 8.33 -5.59 0.35
C ASP A 79 7.00 -6.08 0.92
N LEU A 80 6.09 -6.43 0.04
CA LEU A 80 4.72 -6.81 0.37
C LEU A 80 4.47 -8.27 0.03
N LYS A 81 3.79 -8.99 0.93
CA LYS A 81 3.27 -10.34 0.68
C LYS A 81 1.76 -10.34 0.77
N SER A 82 1.11 -11.04 -0.16
CA SER A 82 -0.32 -11.31 -0.11
C SER A 82 -0.68 -12.20 1.08
N ALA A 83 -1.93 -12.09 1.57
CA ALA A 83 -2.41 -12.89 2.69
C ALA A 83 -2.44 -14.39 2.36
N ASP A 84 -2.74 -14.74 1.10
CA ASP A 84 -2.70 -16.11 0.59
C ASP A 84 -1.27 -16.66 0.37
N GLN A 85 -0.23 -15.85 0.64
CA GLN A 85 1.19 -16.20 0.50
C GLN A 85 1.60 -16.63 -0.92
N THR A 86 0.85 -16.25 -1.94
CA THR A 86 1.14 -16.60 -3.34
C THR A 86 1.86 -15.50 -4.10
N VAL A 87 1.77 -14.24 -3.64
CA VAL A 87 2.40 -13.08 -4.27
C VAL A 87 3.32 -12.37 -3.30
N ARG A 88 4.51 -12.01 -3.79
CA ARG A 88 5.42 -11.06 -3.14
C ARG A 88 5.77 -9.96 -4.13
N LEU A 89 5.55 -8.72 -3.73
CA LEU A 89 5.74 -7.53 -4.54
C LEU A 89 6.81 -6.65 -3.93
N LEU A 90 7.86 -6.39 -4.68
CA LEU A 90 8.97 -5.52 -4.30
C LEU A 90 8.94 -4.28 -5.18
N THR A 91 8.96 -3.08 -4.58
CA THR A 91 9.02 -1.82 -5.34
C THR A 91 9.91 -0.79 -4.64
N TRP A 92 10.53 0.07 -5.44
CA TRP A 92 11.34 1.19 -4.97
C TRP A 92 11.27 2.35 -5.96
N ASN A 93 11.63 3.54 -5.49
CA ASN A 93 11.76 4.76 -6.29
C ASN A 93 13.22 5.23 -6.36
N VAL A 94 13.48 6.01 -7.37
CA VAL A 94 14.73 6.77 -7.58
C VAL A 94 14.34 8.19 -7.92
N GLU A 95 14.86 9.14 -7.17
CA GLU A 95 14.64 10.57 -7.35
C GLU A 95 15.77 11.18 -8.15
N PHE A 96 15.48 12.08 -9.08
CA PHE A 96 16.42 12.86 -9.86
C PHE A 96 16.52 14.29 -9.36
N SER A 97 17.51 15.02 -9.85
CA SER A 97 17.79 16.40 -9.41
C SER A 97 16.66 17.39 -9.73
N ASP A 98 15.83 17.11 -10.72
CA ASP A 98 14.65 17.88 -11.11
C ASP A 98 13.39 17.49 -10.31
N LEU A 99 13.53 16.64 -9.28
CA LEU A 99 12.45 16.07 -8.46
C LEU A 99 11.48 15.17 -9.25
N SER A 100 11.88 14.69 -10.42
CA SER A 100 11.18 13.60 -11.09
C SER A 100 11.60 12.25 -10.51
N TYR A 101 10.79 11.22 -10.76
CA TYR A 101 11.01 9.88 -10.22
C TYR A 101 11.01 8.83 -11.32
N THR A 102 11.82 7.81 -11.17
CA THR A 102 11.66 6.52 -11.84
C THR A 102 11.52 5.41 -10.82
N TYR A 103 10.94 4.30 -11.23
CA TYR A 103 10.58 3.20 -10.34
C TYR A 103 11.18 1.89 -10.82
N GLY A 104 11.40 0.99 -9.88
CA GLY A 104 11.74 -0.38 -10.17
C GLY A 104 10.93 -1.33 -9.30
N GLY A 105 10.79 -2.57 -9.74
CA GLY A 105 10.09 -3.56 -8.96
C GLY A 105 10.17 -4.96 -9.53
N PHE A 106 9.72 -5.92 -8.70
CA PHE A 106 9.57 -7.32 -9.06
C PHE A 106 8.27 -7.86 -8.47
N ILE A 107 7.56 -8.65 -9.28
CA ILE A 107 6.47 -9.50 -8.81
C ILE A 107 6.99 -10.93 -8.78
N LEU A 108 6.94 -11.55 -7.61
CA LEU A 108 7.21 -12.97 -7.44
C LEU A 108 5.88 -13.67 -7.19
N ARG A 109 5.60 -14.71 -7.97
CA ARG A 109 4.35 -15.46 -7.84
C ARG A 109 4.63 -16.94 -7.70
N ARG A 110 4.11 -17.55 -6.64
CA ARG A 110 4.03 -18.99 -6.43
C ARG A 110 2.71 -19.47 -7.00
N GLU A 111 2.76 -20.32 -8.00
CA GLU A 111 1.56 -20.96 -8.55
C GLU A 111 1.11 -22.11 -7.64
N GLU A 112 -0.19 -22.22 -7.42
CA GLU A 112 -0.76 -23.30 -6.62
C GLU A 112 -0.36 -24.68 -7.18
N GLY A 113 0.10 -25.59 -6.30
CA GLY A 113 0.57 -26.92 -6.67
C GLY A 113 1.94 -26.95 -7.37
N ARG A 114 2.65 -25.84 -7.47
CA ARG A 114 4.00 -25.77 -8.05
C ARG A 114 5.03 -25.23 -7.04
N GLU A 115 6.17 -25.89 -6.94
CA GLU A 115 7.30 -25.36 -6.15
C GLU A 115 7.97 -24.14 -6.80
N ARG A 116 7.75 -23.94 -8.10
CA ARG A 116 8.42 -22.89 -8.86
C ARG A 116 7.74 -21.53 -8.62
N VAL A 117 8.57 -20.54 -8.30
CA VAL A 117 8.19 -19.13 -8.24
C VAL A 117 8.46 -18.47 -9.60
N SER A 118 7.45 -17.90 -10.22
CA SER A 118 7.63 -17.02 -11.39
C SER A 118 8.08 -15.64 -10.93
N ILE A 119 8.99 -15.01 -11.69
CA ILE A 119 9.56 -13.71 -11.37
C ILE A 119 9.33 -12.80 -12.57
N LEU A 120 8.62 -11.70 -12.35
CA LEU A 120 8.33 -10.70 -13.35
C LEU A 120 8.99 -9.38 -12.92
N GLU A 121 9.85 -8.85 -13.75
CA GLU A 121 10.45 -7.52 -13.55
C GLU A 121 9.48 -6.46 -14.04
N LEU A 122 9.21 -5.45 -13.21
CA LEU A 122 8.38 -4.31 -13.54
C LEU A 122 9.24 -3.26 -14.27
N ASN A 123 8.75 -2.83 -15.42
CA ASN A 123 9.38 -1.76 -16.18
C ASN A 123 8.54 -0.51 -16.10
N ASP A 124 9.10 0.52 -15.48
CA ASP A 124 8.56 1.87 -15.50
C ASP A 124 8.84 2.47 -16.87
N VAL A 125 7.78 2.69 -17.64
CA VAL A 125 7.85 3.18 -19.03
C VAL A 125 7.09 4.48 -19.23
N LEU A 126 6.45 5.00 -18.17
CA LEU A 126 5.68 6.23 -18.26
C LEU A 126 6.60 7.44 -18.11
N ASP A 127 6.40 8.42 -19.00
CA ASP A 127 6.96 9.76 -18.80
C ASP A 127 6.41 10.35 -17.50
N PRO A 128 7.25 10.88 -16.59
CA PRO A 128 6.82 11.42 -15.29
C PRO A 128 5.71 12.47 -15.36
N TYR A 129 5.62 13.19 -16.47
CA TYR A 129 4.64 14.26 -16.71
C TYR A 129 3.37 13.76 -17.41
N SER A 130 3.29 12.47 -17.74
CA SER A 130 2.12 11.88 -18.39
C SER A 130 1.06 11.48 -17.38
N SER A 131 -0.20 11.57 -17.79
CA SER A 131 -1.33 11.09 -16.99
C SER A 131 -1.24 9.58 -16.77
N LYS A 132 -1.58 9.14 -15.57
CA LYS A 132 -1.63 7.70 -15.24
C LYS A 132 -2.67 6.99 -16.10
N PRO A 133 -2.38 5.79 -16.61
CA PRO A 133 -3.27 5.09 -17.53
C PRO A 133 -4.57 4.62 -16.83
N GLU A 134 -5.71 4.93 -17.42
CA GLU A 134 -7.03 4.47 -16.91
C GLU A 134 -7.33 3.02 -17.30
N ASN A 135 -6.68 2.52 -18.34
CA ASN A 135 -6.90 1.16 -18.85
C ASN A 135 -6.13 0.10 -18.06
N VAL A 136 -6.52 -1.17 -18.25
CA VAL A 136 -5.73 -2.30 -17.79
C VAL A 136 -4.42 -2.33 -18.57
N ILE A 137 -3.30 -2.43 -17.86
CA ILE A 137 -1.97 -2.53 -18.45
C ILE A 137 -1.30 -3.83 -18.00
N ASP A 138 -0.34 -4.31 -18.75
CA ASP A 138 0.52 -5.41 -18.31
C ASP A 138 1.75 -4.90 -17.54
N TYR A 139 2.45 -5.81 -16.88
CA TYR A 139 3.62 -5.49 -16.05
C TYR A 139 4.79 -4.88 -16.84
N LYS A 140 4.84 -5.06 -18.17
CA LYS A 140 5.88 -4.49 -19.03
C LYS A 140 5.64 -3.02 -19.35
N ASN A 141 4.39 -2.58 -19.21
CA ASN A 141 3.95 -1.20 -19.43
C ASN A 141 3.51 -0.55 -18.11
N TRP A 142 4.19 -0.93 -17.02
CA TRP A 142 3.90 -0.40 -15.70
C TRP A 142 4.27 1.10 -15.61
N TYR A 143 3.49 1.88 -14.88
CA TYR A 143 3.60 3.34 -14.83
C TYR A 143 4.41 3.86 -13.63
N GLY A 144 5.03 2.97 -12.85
CA GLY A 144 5.82 3.34 -11.68
C GLY A 144 4.99 3.72 -10.45
N ALA A 145 5.28 3.08 -9.32
CA ALA A 145 4.79 3.45 -7.99
C ALA A 145 5.57 2.68 -6.91
N VAL A 146 5.63 3.22 -5.70
CA VAL A 146 5.97 2.44 -4.50
C VAL A 146 4.68 1.94 -3.88
N TYR A 147 4.47 0.62 -3.87
CA TYR A 147 3.32 0.04 -3.20
C TYR A 147 3.63 -0.20 -1.73
N PHE A 148 2.76 0.27 -0.83
CA PHE A 148 2.97 0.19 0.61
C PHE A 148 1.97 -0.71 1.33
N LYS A 149 0.93 -1.19 0.64
CA LYS A 149 -0.03 -2.18 1.17
C LYS A 149 -0.59 -3.04 0.06
N ILE A 150 -0.87 -4.31 0.37
CA ILE A 150 -1.53 -5.29 -0.49
C ILE A 150 -2.67 -5.95 0.29
N ILE A 151 -3.84 -6.08 -0.34
CA ILE A 151 -5.05 -6.69 0.23
C ILE A 151 -5.61 -7.69 -0.77
N ASP A 152 -5.79 -8.93 -0.33
CA ASP A 152 -6.41 -9.96 -1.14
C ASP A 152 -7.93 -9.77 -1.15
N PHE A 153 -8.56 -9.86 -2.30
CA PHE A 153 -10.02 -9.84 -2.44
C PHE A 153 -10.50 -10.70 -3.61
N SER A 154 -11.79 -11.02 -3.64
CA SER A 154 -12.40 -11.76 -4.73
C SER A 154 -12.98 -10.83 -5.79
N PHE A 155 -12.83 -11.19 -7.06
CA PHE A 155 -13.55 -10.58 -8.17
C PHE A 155 -13.79 -11.60 -9.27
N GLN A 156 -15.07 -11.83 -9.61
CA GLN A 156 -15.51 -12.85 -10.57
C GLN A 156 -14.96 -14.25 -10.23
N GLY A 157 -15.03 -14.60 -8.93
CA GLY A 157 -14.58 -15.88 -8.42
C GLY A 157 -13.06 -16.11 -8.50
N LYS A 158 -12.25 -15.05 -8.67
CA LYS A 158 -10.79 -15.12 -8.71
C LYS A 158 -10.17 -14.20 -7.67
N THR A 159 -9.12 -14.67 -7.02
CA THR A 159 -8.32 -13.81 -6.14
C THR A 159 -7.61 -12.74 -6.97
N GLN A 160 -7.80 -11.49 -6.57
CA GLN A 160 -7.08 -10.32 -7.03
C GLN A 160 -6.48 -9.58 -5.84
N TYR A 161 -5.53 -8.70 -6.09
CA TYR A 161 -4.76 -8.03 -5.04
C TYR A 161 -4.89 -6.52 -5.21
N LEU A 162 -5.60 -5.90 -4.27
CA LEU A 162 -5.69 -4.46 -4.17
C LEU A 162 -4.37 -3.89 -3.66
N LEU A 163 -3.80 -2.95 -4.37
CA LEU A 163 -2.54 -2.30 -4.09
C LEU A 163 -2.75 -0.85 -3.71
N PHE A 164 -2.08 -0.42 -2.65
CA PHE A 164 -2.01 0.99 -2.24
C PHE A 164 -0.64 1.51 -2.65
N GLY A 165 -0.62 2.47 -3.55
CA GLY A 165 0.58 3.03 -4.15
C GLY A 165 0.80 4.50 -3.83
N TYR A 166 2.06 4.89 -3.93
CA TYR A 166 2.51 6.26 -3.88
C TYR A 166 3.45 6.52 -5.06
N ASP A 167 3.25 7.67 -5.71
CA ASP A 167 4.19 8.22 -6.68
C ASP A 167 4.50 9.66 -6.28
N GLY A 168 5.79 9.99 -6.16
CA GLY A 168 6.26 11.33 -5.81
C GLY A 168 5.98 12.39 -6.89
N GLY A 169 5.54 11.93 -8.07
CA GLY A 169 5.07 12.82 -9.13
C GLY A 169 6.14 13.77 -9.63
N THR A 170 5.88 15.06 -9.43
CA THR A 170 6.72 16.17 -9.90
C THR A 170 6.84 17.24 -8.81
N THR A 171 7.47 18.37 -9.14
CA THR A 171 7.52 19.56 -8.27
C THR A 171 6.14 20.12 -7.93
N MET A 172 5.10 19.80 -8.69
CA MET A 172 3.76 20.37 -8.56
C MET A 172 2.81 19.49 -7.76
N SER A 173 2.88 18.17 -7.94
CA SER A 173 1.90 17.25 -7.36
C SER A 173 2.51 15.90 -7.01
N ASN A 174 1.91 15.25 -6.02
CA ASN A 174 2.10 13.85 -5.63
C ASN A 174 0.86 13.04 -5.96
N PHE A 175 1.00 11.70 -5.96
CA PHE A 175 -0.10 10.80 -6.26
C PHE A 175 -0.23 9.72 -5.18
N LYS A 176 -1.46 9.46 -4.75
CA LYS A 176 -1.87 8.19 -4.11
C LYS A 176 -2.67 7.38 -5.11
N ILE A 177 -2.50 6.07 -5.07
CA ILE A 177 -3.03 5.20 -6.10
C ILE A 177 -3.67 3.97 -5.46
N LEU A 178 -4.92 3.67 -5.84
CA LEU A 178 -5.50 2.35 -5.65
C LEU A 178 -5.45 1.63 -6.99
N ASP A 179 -4.70 0.55 -7.04
CA ASP A 179 -4.59 -0.30 -8.22
C ASP A 179 -4.95 -1.74 -7.89
N VAL A 180 -5.14 -2.55 -8.90
CA VAL A 180 -5.44 -3.97 -8.73
C VAL A 180 -4.49 -4.81 -9.55
N LEU A 181 -3.72 -5.65 -8.86
CA LEU A 181 -2.89 -6.66 -9.49
C LEU A 181 -3.71 -7.94 -9.71
N SER A 182 -3.69 -8.44 -10.92
CA SER A 182 -4.32 -9.70 -11.31
C SER A 182 -3.41 -10.50 -12.24
N PHE A 183 -3.73 -11.77 -12.45
CA PHE A 183 -2.93 -12.65 -13.30
C PHE A 183 -3.77 -13.28 -14.40
N SER A 184 -3.21 -13.33 -15.61
CA SER A 184 -3.74 -14.06 -16.76
C SER A 184 -2.66 -15.04 -17.25
N GLY A 185 -2.78 -16.31 -16.85
CA GLY A 185 -1.68 -17.26 -16.99
C GLY A 185 -0.48 -16.80 -16.16
N GLN A 186 0.68 -16.65 -16.80
CA GLN A 186 1.91 -16.17 -16.15
C GLN A 186 2.08 -14.65 -16.21
N ASN A 187 1.21 -13.93 -16.91
CA ASN A 187 1.32 -12.48 -17.06
C ASN A 187 0.59 -11.74 -15.94
N ALA A 188 1.24 -10.77 -15.35
CA ALA A 188 0.64 -9.84 -14.39
C ALA A 188 -0.01 -8.67 -15.13
N LYS A 189 -1.17 -8.25 -14.64
CA LYS A 189 -1.92 -7.10 -15.13
C LYS A 189 -2.24 -6.16 -13.98
N PHE A 190 -2.21 -4.87 -14.24
CA PHE A 190 -2.59 -3.81 -13.35
C PHE A 190 -3.87 -3.13 -13.83
N GLY A 191 -4.82 -2.95 -12.91
CA GLY A 191 -6.15 -2.43 -13.17
C GLY A 191 -7.20 -3.54 -13.29
N SER A 192 -8.36 -3.31 -12.67
CA SER A 192 -9.55 -4.17 -12.73
C SER A 192 -10.80 -3.32 -12.52
N PRO A 193 -11.91 -3.57 -13.24
CA PRO A 193 -13.12 -2.74 -13.17
C PRO A 193 -13.90 -3.00 -11.88
N VAL A 194 -13.33 -2.63 -10.73
CA VAL A 194 -13.86 -2.94 -9.40
C VAL A 194 -14.23 -1.71 -8.58
N PHE A 195 -13.82 -0.49 -8.96
CA PHE A 195 -14.14 0.72 -8.22
C PHE A 195 -15.37 1.38 -8.79
N LYS A 196 -16.49 1.32 -8.05
CA LYS A 196 -17.77 1.84 -8.48
C LYS A 196 -18.00 3.25 -7.93
N ASP A 197 -17.93 4.24 -8.81
CA ASP A 197 -18.38 5.60 -8.58
C ASP A 197 -19.83 5.79 -9.07
N PRO A 198 -20.53 6.87 -8.72
CA PRO A 198 -21.87 7.15 -9.22
C PRO A 198 -21.99 7.18 -10.74
N LYS A 199 -20.92 7.59 -11.44
CA LYS A 199 -20.90 7.79 -12.90
C LYS A 199 -20.32 6.62 -13.67
N ALA A 200 -19.40 5.84 -13.09
CA ALA A 200 -18.64 4.82 -13.82
C ALA A 200 -18.08 3.73 -12.89
N VAL A 201 -17.62 2.62 -13.50
CA VAL A 201 -16.74 1.65 -12.85
C VAL A 201 -15.33 1.87 -13.35
N LYS A 202 -14.45 2.28 -12.43
CA LYS A 202 -13.04 2.56 -12.72
C LYS A 202 -12.18 1.33 -12.47
N LYS A 203 -11.08 1.25 -13.20
CA LYS A 203 -10.12 0.14 -13.08
C LYS A 203 -8.97 0.46 -12.14
N ARG A 204 -8.79 1.73 -11.82
CA ARG A 204 -7.77 2.32 -10.95
C ARG A 204 -8.30 3.63 -10.42
N ILE A 205 -7.92 4.01 -9.21
CA ILE A 205 -8.16 5.33 -8.65
C ILE A 205 -6.82 6.03 -8.48
N VAL A 206 -6.72 7.23 -9.01
CA VAL A 206 -5.54 8.09 -8.90
C VAL A 206 -5.97 9.37 -8.20
N PHE A 207 -5.38 9.63 -7.06
CA PHE A 207 -5.54 10.87 -6.31
C PHE A 207 -4.30 11.72 -6.56
N GLU A 208 -4.45 12.76 -7.36
CA GLU A 208 -3.42 13.79 -7.54
C GLU A 208 -3.70 14.94 -6.59
N TYR A 209 -2.68 15.41 -5.88
CA TYR A 209 -2.79 16.49 -4.90
C TYR A 209 -1.50 17.30 -4.83
N ALA A 210 -1.61 18.52 -4.27
CA ALA A 210 -0.49 19.45 -4.17
C ALA A 210 0.75 18.81 -3.50
N ASN A 211 1.93 19.05 -4.07
CA ASN A 211 3.18 18.44 -3.57
C ASN A 211 3.46 18.79 -2.09
N MET A 212 3.05 19.97 -1.62
CA MET A 212 3.22 20.37 -0.23
C MET A 212 2.19 19.76 0.73
N ALA A 213 1.18 19.07 0.22
CA ALA A 213 0.17 18.39 1.03
C ALA A 213 0.58 16.94 1.37
N SER A 214 -0.08 16.39 2.38
CA SER A 214 -0.01 14.98 2.71
C SER A 214 -1.42 14.42 2.72
N MET A 215 -1.66 13.33 1.99
CA MET A 215 -2.95 12.66 1.87
C MET A 215 -2.92 11.32 2.59
N SER A 216 -3.93 11.05 3.41
CA SER A 216 -4.17 9.74 4.03
C SER A 216 -4.86 8.80 3.06
N LEU A 217 -4.48 7.51 3.10
CA LEU A 217 -5.12 6.44 2.36
C LEU A 217 -4.93 5.14 3.14
N GLU A 218 -5.98 4.67 3.81
CA GLU A 218 -5.92 3.60 4.79
C GLU A 218 -6.98 2.53 4.55
N PHE A 219 -6.67 1.28 4.91
CA PHE A 219 -7.63 0.18 4.90
C PHE A 219 -8.13 -0.12 6.32
N GLU A 220 -9.44 -0.09 6.51
CA GLU A 220 -10.11 -0.49 7.74
C GLU A 220 -10.67 -1.92 7.63
N PRO A 221 -9.96 -2.96 8.10
CA PRO A 221 -10.36 -4.36 7.89
C PRO A 221 -11.72 -4.71 8.50
N LYS A 222 -12.05 -4.13 9.66
CA LYS A 222 -13.31 -4.42 10.38
C LYS A 222 -14.57 -4.01 9.62
N ARG A 223 -14.42 -3.05 8.70
CA ARG A 223 -15.52 -2.51 7.87
C ARG A 223 -15.34 -2.84 6.40
N ALA A 224 -14.27 -3.58 6.05
CA ALA A 224 -13.90 -3.88 4.68
C ALA A 224 -13.94 -2.64 3.77
N ARG A 225 -13.33 -1.53 4.24
CA ARG A 225 -13.35 -0.25 3.51
C ARG A 225 -11.98 0.39 3.43
N ILE A 226 -11.79 1.18 2.39
CA ILE A 226 -10.62 2.00 2.12
C ILE A 226 -11.02 3.43 2.41
N VAL A 227 -10.47 4.05 3.46
CA VAL A 227 -10.74 5.45 3.84
C VAL A 227 -9.62 6.32 3.32
N PHE A 228 -9.97 7.48 2.79
CA PHE A 228 -9.01 8.44 2.27
C PHE A 228 -9.51 9.87 2.48
N ASP A 229 -8.56 10.82 2.53
CA ASP A 229 -8.90 12.24 2.63
C ASP A 229 -9.66 12.70 1.40
N HIS A 230 -10.75 13.42 1.60
CA HIS A 230 -11.40 14.16 0.53
C HIS A 230 -10.49 15.31 0.06
N LEU A 231 -10.35 15.44 -1.24
CA LEU A 231 -9.50 16.47 -1.86
C LEU A 231 -10.36 17.58 -2.45
N SER A 232 -10.12 18.81 -1.97
CA SER A 232 -10.80 20.02 -2.45
C SER A 232 -9.79 21.02 -3.03
N PRO A 233 -10.17 21.81 -4.05
CA PRO A 233 -9.31 22.85 -4.56
C PRO A 233 -9.09 23.95 -3.52
N GLU A 234 -7.86 24.50 -3.42
CA GLU A 234 -7.52 25.61 -2.51
C GLU A 234 -8.44 26.84 -2.67
N ALA A 235 -8.90 27.07 -3.89
CA ALA A 235 -9.87 28.11 -4.20
C ALA A 235 -10.78 27.67 -5.37
N PRO A 236 -12.03 28.17 -5.46
CA PRO A 236 -12.96 27.79 -6.54
C PRO A 236 -12.43 28.04 -7.95
N ALA A 237 -11.56 29.03 -8.13
CA ALA A 237 -10.93 29.33 -9.41
C ALA A 237 -9.90 28.28 -9.86
N LEU A 238 -9.47 27.40 -8.97
CA LEU A 238 -8.50 26.33 -9.22
C LEU A 238 -9.17 24.95 -9.42
N GLU A 239 -10.49 24.92 -9.51
CA GLU A 239 -11.23 23.70 -9.79
C GLU A 239 -10.76 23.06 -11.11
N GLY A 240 -10.48 21.75 -11.08
CA GLY A 240 -9.95 20.98 -12.21
C GLY A 240 -8.42 21.00 -12.37
N ILE A 241 -7.69 21.77 -11.53
CA ILE A 241 -6.22 21.79 -11.53
C ILE A 241 -5.74 20.98 -10.30
N ALA A 242 -5.55 19.68 -10.47
CA ALA A 242 -5.33 18.74 -9.36
C ALA A 242 -4.11 19.05 -8.48
N SER A 243 -3.06 19.69 -9.04
CA SER A 243 -1.89 20.15 -8.28
C SER A 243 -2.19 21.23 -7.23
N TYR A 244 -3.40 21.77 -7.19
CA TYR A 244 -3.89 22.72 -6.17
C TYR A 244 -4.99 22.11 -5.30
N TYR A 245 -5.11 20.78 -5.26
CA TYR A 245 -6.04 20.10 -4.38
C TYR A 245 -5.37 19.72 -3.07
N PHE A 246 -6.07 19.92 -1.97
CA PHE A 246 -5.61 19.64 -0.61
C PHE A 246 -6.66 18.83 0.16
N PRO A 247 -6.26 18.01 1.14
CA PRO A 247 -7.19 17.46 2.13
C PRO A 247 -7.97 18.55 2.84
N ASP A 248 -9.28 18.43 2.90
CA ASP A 248 -10.18 19.42 3.53
C ASP A 248 -10.72 18.99 4.90
N MET A 249 -10.09 17.96 5.51
CA MET A 249 -10.44 17.37 6.80
C MET A 249 -11.73 16.52 6.78
N SER A 250 -12.35 16.32 5.63
CA SER A 250 -13.38 15.30 5.46
C SER A 250 -12.80 14.03 4.84
N TYR A 251 -13.54 12.94 4.89
CA TYR A 251 -13.09 11.64 4.42
C TYR A 251 -14.14 11.00 3.53
N ASP A 252 -13.65 10.31 2.50
CA ASP A 252 -14.46 9.41 1.68
C ASP A 252 -13.98 7.96 1.87
N ALA A 253 -14.77 7.00 1.41
CA ALA A 253 -14.36 5.61 1.45
C ALA A 253 -14.82 4.83 0.23
N TYR A 254 -14.02 3.84 -0.16
CA TYR A 254 -14.48 2.73 -0.97
C TYR A 254 -14.83 1.55 -0.06
N VAL A 255 -16.10 1.14 -0.03
CA VAL A 255 -16.61 0.03 0.79
C VAL A 255 -16.80 -1.21 -0.09
N TYR A 256 -16.27 -2.35 0.35
CA TYR A 256 -16.37 -3.59 -0.41
C TYR A 256 -17.75 -4.23 -0.26
N ASP A 257 -18.43 -4.41 -1.38
CA ASP A 257 -19.70 -5.13 -1.51
C ASP A 257 -19.40 -6.59 -1.85
N TYR A 258 -19.60 -7.49 -0.90
CA TYR A 258 -19.32 -8.92 -1.05
C TYR A 258 -20.23 -9.62 -2.05
N ASP A 259 -21.46 -9.11 -2.27
CA ASP A 259 -22.42 -9.72 -3.20
C ASP A 259 -22.10 -9.38 -4.65
N ARG A 260 -21.63 -8.14 -4.89
CA ARG A 260 -21.27 -7.63 -6.22
C ARG A 260 -19.78 -7.71 -6.51
N GLU A 261 -18.98 -8.01 -5.51
CA GLU A 261 -17.52 -8.02 -5.56
C GLU A 261 -16.94 -6.69 -6.09
N LEU A 262 -17.52 -5.54 -5.65
CA LEU A 262 -17.15 -4.19 -6.06
C LEU A 262 -16.84 -3.31 -4.84
N TRP A 263 -15.96 -2.35 -5.04
CA TRP A 263 -15.65 -1.27 -4.10
C TRP A 263 -16.54 -0.06 -4.42
N ASN A 264 -17.58 0.17 -3.63
CA ASN A 264 -18.52 1.28 -3.84
C ASN A 264 -18.04 2.54 -3.12
N LEU A 265 -18.05 3.68 -3.83
CA LEU A 265 -17.70 4.98 -3.24
C LEU A 265 -18.81 5.44 -2.29
N GLU A 266 -18.43 5.74 -1.06
CA GLU A 266 -19.23 6.45 -0.06
C GLU A 266 -18.52 7.76 0.27
N VAL A 267 -19.24 8.86 0.21
CA VAL A 267 -18.71 10.19 0.51
C VAL A 267 -19.05 10.59 1.94
N ASP A 268 -18.24 11.47 2.51
CA ASP A 268 -18.45 12.08 3.83
C ASP A 268 -18.57 11.03 4.96
N VAL A 269 -17.60 10.12 5.03
CA VAL A 269 -17.56 9.08 6.04
C VAL A 269 -16.77 9.51 7.28
N VAL A 270 -17.12 8.93 8.45
CA VAL A 270 -16.34 9.11 9.67
C VAL A 270 -15.17 8.13 9.68
N ALA A 271 -13.93 8.65 9.62
CA ALA A 271 -12.73 7.85 9.77
C ALA A 271 -12.57 7.37 11.22
N THR A 272 -12.07 6.14 11.40
CA THR A 272 -11.76 5.59 12.74
C THR A 272 -10.26 5.34 12.85
N ASN A 273 -9.68 5.80 13.96
CA ASN A 273 -8.26 5.59 14.23
C ASN A 273 -7.96 4.08 14.42
N PRO A 274 -7.05 3.47 13.62
CA PRO A 274 -6.73 2.04 13.75
C PRO A 274 -6.16 1.66 15.12
N GLU A 275 -5.48 2.58 15.79
CA GLU A 275 -4.87 2.37 17.13
C GLU A 275 -5.88 2.36 18.28
N GLU A 276 -7.12 2.75 18.02
CA GLU A 276 -8.15 2.82 19.04
C GLU A 276 -8.87 1.49 19.32
N VAL A 277 -8.22 0.37 19.09
CA VAL A 277 -8.69 -0.99 19.47
C VAL A 277 -8.55 -1.25 20.97
N GLY A 278 -7.97 -0.31 21.73
CA GLY A 278 -7.92 -0.32 23.18
C GLY A 278 -9.26 0.04 23.83
N GLU A 279 -9.49 -0.45 25.05
CA GLU A 279 -10.64 -0.03 25.86
C GLU A 279 -10.52 1.46 26.17
N ARG A 280 -11.42 2.28 25.59
CA ARG A 280 -11.52 3.71 25.90
C ARG A 280 -12.32 3.93 27.16
N TYR A 281 -11.88 4.88 27.96
CA TYR A 281 -12.57 5.28 29.17
C TYR A 281 -12.81 6.79 29.16
N TYR A 282 -13.97 7.20 29.68
CA TYR A 282 -14.23 8.61 29.99
C TYR A 282 -14.47 8.76 31.49
N TYR A 283 -14.22 9.92 32.01
CA TYR A 283 -14.43 10.25 33.40
C TYR A 283 -15.67 11.12 33.50
N ALA A 284 -16.65 10.70 34.30
CA ALA A 284 -17.88 11.43 34.53
C ALA A 284 -18.11 11.66 36.03
N LEU A 285 -18.61 12.83 36.37
CA LEU A 285 -19.03 13.11 37.74
C LEU A 285 -20.35 12.40 38.06
N ASN A 286 -20.34 11.47 38.98
CA ASN A 286 -21.56 10.85 39.46
C ASN A 286 -22.35 11.86 40.30
N LYS A 287 -23.44 12.39 39.78
CA LYS A 287 -24.26 13.42 40.45
C LYS A 287 -24.86 12.98 41.76
N LYS A 288 -24.97 11.65 42.04
CA LYS A 288 -25.52 11.11 43.32
C LYS A 288 -24.44 10.99 44.37
N THR A 289 -23.21 10.67 43.99
CA THR A 289 -22.12 10.43 44.94
C THR A 289 -21.12 11.58 45.04
N GLY A 290 -21.16 12.53 44.09
CA GLY A 290 -20.20 13.63 43.96
C GLY A 290 -18.78 13.18 43.58
N LYS A 291 -18.57 11.92 43.18
CA LYS A 291 -17.26 11.36 42.84
C LYS A 291 -17.12 11.26 41.31
N VAL A 292 -15.88 11.45 40.86
CA VAL A 292 -15.52 11.18 39.46
C VAL A 292 -15.35 9.68 39.25
N GLU A 293 -16.13 9.11 38.36
CA GLU A 293 -16.11 7.68 38.02
C GLU A 293 -15.52 7.47 36.65
N LYS A 294 -14.69 6.41 36.53
CA LYS A 294 -14.11 5.97 35.26
C LYS A 294 -15.08 5.01 34.55
N ASN A 295 -15.63 5.41 33.43
CA ASN A 295 -16.58 4.63 32.67
C ASN A 295 -15.96 4.14 31.35
N ARG A 296 -16.28 2.91 30.92
CA ARG A 296 -15.83 2.34 29.66
C ARG A 296 -16.65 2.91 28.51
N MET A 297 -15.98 3.47 27.48
CA MET A 297 -16.62 3.81 26.20
C MET A 297 -17.01 2.54 25.47
N ARG A 298 -18.25 2.47 24.98
CA ARG A 298 -18.69 1.39 24.09
C ARG A 298 -18.21 1.69 22.66
N ALA A 299 -18.02 0.65 21.83
CA ALA A 299 -17.55 0.80 20.45
C ALA A 299 -18.47 1.70 19.57
N ASN A 300 -19.74 1.85 19.97
CA ASN A 300 -20.74 2.71 19.33
C ASN A 300 -21.15 3.83 20.29
N TRP A 301 -20.16 4.55 20.85
CA TRP A 301 -20.50 5.69 21.69
C TRP A 301 -21.16 6.79 20.84
N MET A 302 -22.43 7.03 21.10
CA MET A 302 -23.15 8.20 20.61
C MET A 302 -23.19 9.25 21.74
N ASN A 303 -23.04 10.52 21.37
CA ASN A 303 -23.12 11.61 22.33
C ASN A 303 -24.46 11.52 23.08
N PRO A 304 -24.48 11.57 24.42
CA PRO A 304 -25.74 11.51 25.19
C PRO A 304 -26.78 12.55 24.81
N SER A 305 -26.38 13.69 24.23
CA SER A 305 -27.30 14.70 23.68
C SER A 305 -28.03 14.24 22.42
N ASP A 306 -27.52 13.24 21.70
CA ASP A 306 -28.11 12.75 20.45
C ASP A 306 -29.21 11.69 20.70
N GLN A 307 -29.31 11.16 21.93
CA GLN A 307 -30.34 10.19 22.31
C GLN A 307 -31.75 10.80 22.42
N GLN A 308 -31.88 12.13 22.35
CA GLN A 308 -33.17 12.81 22.42
C GLN A 308 -33.84 12.98 21.04
N ASN A 309 -33.17 12.62 19.93
CA ASN A 309 -33.75 12.74 18.60
C ASN A 309 -33.22 11.66 17.63
N PRO A 310 -33.82 10.44 17.66
CA PRO A 310 -33.31 9.32 16.84
C PRO A 310 -33.50 9.45 15.32
N GLU A 311 -34.18 10.51 14.85
CA GLU A 311 -34.52 10.68 13.43
C GLU A 311 -33.58 11.60 12.63
N ASN A 312 -32.62 12.30 13.27
CA ASN A 312 -31.69 13.19 12.56
C ASN A 312 -30.23 12.84 12.82
N GLY A 313 -29.72 11.88 12.06
CA GLY A 313 -28.31 11.47 12.08
C GLY A 313 -27.35 12.42 11.36
N THR A 314 -27.52 13.74 11.53
CA THR A 314 -26.54 14.74 11.06
C THR A 314 -25.88 15.38 12.26
N HIS A 315 -24.63 15.00 12.54
CA HIS A 315 -23.81 15.64 13.57
C HIS A 315 -23.39 17.04 13.11
N LYS A 316 -24.08 18.06 13.60
CA LYS A 316 -23.54 19.45 13.56
C LYS A 316 -22.65 19.63 14.79
N ALA A 317 -21.34 19.83 14.56
CA ALA A 317 -20.45 20.31 15.60
C ALA A 317 -20.89 21.73 15.99
N THR A 318 -21.39 21.90 17.23
CA THR A 318 -21.57 23.22 17.83
C THR A 318 -20.28 23.62 18.52
N LEU A 319 -19.68 24.70 18.02
CA LEU A 319 -18.57 25.38 18.70
C LEU A 319 -19.06 25.91 20.06
N PRO A 320 -18.24 25.82 21.13
CA PRO A 320 -18.58 26.43 22.42
C PRO A 320 -18.61 27.95 22.24
N THR A 321 -19.76 28.56 22.51
CA THR A 321 -19.88 30.00 22.70
C THR A 321 -19.27 30.36 24.03
N ASN A 322 -18.19 31.17 24.00
CA ASN A 322 -17.67 31.81 25.20
C ASN A 322 -18.70 32.84 25.66
N GLU A 323 -19.27 32.67 26.83
CA GLU A 323 -19.70 33.71 27.74
C GLU A 323 -18.80 33.74 28.98
#